data_fc530d0c7c6b271f7019afe40745e20a
#
_entry.id   fc530d0c7c6b271f7019afe40745e20a
#
_cell.length_a   1.000
_cell.length_b   1.000
_cell.length_c   1.000
_cell.angle_alpha   90.00
_cell.angle_beta   90.00
_cell.angle_gamma   90.00
#
_symmetry.space_group_name_H-M   'P 1'
#
loop_
_entity.id
_entity.type
_entity.pdbx_description
1 polymer ?
#
loop_
_entity_poly.entity_id
_entity_poly.type
_entity_poly.pdbx_seq_one_letter_code
_entity_poly.pdbx_strand_id
1 'polypeptide(L)'
;MNSIQLIILLLCITLLCGCSAGVQSTTAPATTAQPTQTIPSTAEPTQPSGYVPLNALSNPNATETTCKVYDYLCSLTGNHCLSGQQESTWMGSADYEMNIVRDATGKLPAIRGLDYMNDDFAGVNQRAIKWWNEGGLVTIMWHTGCTFSGEWADALADEITDWDAVLTEGTAEHKAFIAGMDKAAVALLELQEAGVPVIWRPFHEFDGRWFWWGKGGSDTFVKLWQLMYDRYTNHWGLNNLIWVLPYSGNGVAYSRWYPGDEYCDIVGADSYGGGAQPSLYQKVNVVCRTKPHCFHECGTNPTVEQLQDAPWIWFMTWHTTYISESNEPQALSELYNSEYIITRDELPSFLD
;
A
#
# COMPACT_ATOMS: atom_id res chain seq x y z
N MET A 1 22.54 -19.25 3.31
CA MET A 1 21.10 -19.46 3.52
C MET A 1 20.94 -19.70 5.00
N ASN A 2 20.57 -18.69 5.75
CA ASN A 2 20.45 -18.73 7.20
C ASN A 2 19.08 -19.27 7.61
N SER A 3 19.10 -20.14 8.61
CA SER A 3 17.96 -20.94 9.10
C SER A 3 16.73 -20.18 9.61
N ILE A 4 16.71 -18.85 9.51
CA ILE A 4 15.64 -17.98 10.00
C ILE A 4 14.51 -17.78 8.98
N GLN A 5 14.78 -17.97 7.68
CA GLN A 5 13.75 -17.82 6.63
C GLN A 5 12.81 -19.03 6.50
N LEU A 6 13.11 -20.15 7.16
CA LEU A 6 12.31 -21.37 7.06
C LEU A 6 11.19 -21.49 8.11
N ILE A 7 11.14 -20.61 9.10
CA ILE A 7 10.17 -20.70 10.23
C ILE A 7 8.84 -20.02 9.91
N ILE A 8 8.79 -19.10 8.95
CA ILE A 8 7.56 -18.36 8.58
C ILE A 8 6.60 -19.22 7.73
N LEU A 9 7.07 -20.30 7.14
CA LEU A 9 6.28 -21.14 6.22
C LEU A 9 5.55 -22.32 6.88
N LEU A 10 5.63 -22.55 8.19
CA LEU A 10 5.16 -23.81 8.80
C LEU A 10 3.96 -23.66 9.76
N LEU A 11 3.31 -22.51 9.90
CA LEU A 11 2.23 -22.34 10.90
C LEU A 11 0.82 -22.20 10.34
N CYS A 12 0.57 -22.40 9.05
CA CYS A 12 -0.77 -22.28 8.45
C CYS A 12 -1.35 -23.56 7.83
N ILE A 13 -0.85 -24.75 8.14
CA ILE A 13 -1.45 -26.01 7.63
C ILE A 13 -1.84 -26.91 8.80
N THR A 14 -2.98 -26.67 9.41
CA THR A 14 -3.82 -27.71 10.02
C THR A 14 -5.26 -27.22 10.13
N LEU A 15 -6.17 -28.05 9.62
CA LEU A 15 -7.63 -28.10 9.72
C LEU A 15 -8.38 -27.68 8.44
N LEU A 16 -8.73 -28.75 7.69
CA LEU A 16 -10.12 -29.05 7.35
C LEU A 16 -10.18 -30.29 6.47
N CYS A 17 -10.40 -31.44 7.10
CA CYS A 17 -10.99 -32.63 6.46
C CYS A 17 -12.47 -32.65 6.79
N GLY A 18 -13.35 -32.66 5.79
CA GLY A 18 -14.77 -32.87 5.95
C GLY A 18 -15.40 -33.23 4.62
N CYS A 19 -15.51 -34.53 4.35
CA CYS A 19 -16.24 -35.09 3.22
C CYS A 19 -17.73 -34.79 3.31
N SER A 20 -18.36 -34.45 2.17
CA SER A 20 -19.71 -35.01 1.87
C SER A 20 -20.02 -34.99 0.38
N ALA A 21 -20.61 -36.04 -0.10
CA ALA A 21 -20.84 -36.40 -1.47
C ALA A 21 -22.14 -35.83 -2.08
N GLY A 22 -22.07 -35.55 -3.38
CA GLY A 22 -23.10 -35.91 -4.37
C GLY A 22 -24.30 -34.99 -4.53
N VAL A 23 -24.44 -34.36 -5.70
CA VAL A 23 -25.52 -34.63 -6.68
C VAL A 23 -25.20 -33.84 -7.96
N GLN A 24 -25.12 -34.54 -9.10
CA GLN A 24 -25.04 -33.96 -10.43
C GLN A 24 -26.39 -33.37 -10.86
N SER A 25 -26.38 -32.15 -11.36
CA SER A 25 -27.46 -31.67 -12.23
C SER A 25 -26.84 -30.85 -13.36
N THR A 26 -26.97 -31.36 -14.57
CA THR A 26 -26.53 -30.75 -15.82
C THR A 26 -27.55 -29.69 -16.24
N THR A 27 -27.13 -28.43 -16.27
CA THR A 27 -27.81 -27.40 -17.05
C THR A 27 -26.74 -26.56 -17.78
N ALA A 28 -26.94 -26.37 -19.09
CA ALA A 28 -26.08 -25.66 -19.99
C ALA A 28 -25.86 -24.18 -19.55
N PRO A 29 -24.68 -23.58 -19.82
CA PRO A 29 -24.43 -22.22 -19.40
C PRO A 29 -25.21 -21.24 -20.27
N ALA A 30 -25.99 -20.40 -19.66
CA ALA A 30 -26.51 -19.18 -20.28
C ALA A 30 -25.35 -18.20 -20.43
N THR A 31 -25.09 -17.75 -21.64
CA THR A 31 -24.13 -16.69 -21.98
C THR A 31 -24.65 -15.40 -21.36
N THR A 32 -24.14 -15.02 -20.22
CA THR A 32 -24.37 -13.71 -19.63
C THR A 32 -23.46 -12.72 -20.36
N ALA A 33 -24.05 -11.80 -21.11
CA ALA A 33 -23.35 -10.66 -21.67
C ALA A 33 -22.74 -9.84 -20.51
N GLN A 34 -21.43 -9.66 -20.52
CA GLN A 34 -20.73 -8.78 -19.60
C GLN A 34 -21.30 -7.35 -19.76
N PRO A 35 -21.65 -6.66 -18.67
CA PRO A 35 -22.04 -5.26 -18.77
C PRO A 35 -20.86 -4.44 -19.31
N THR A 36 -21.07 -3.73 -20.40
CA THR A 36 -20.15 -2.72 -20.91
C THR A 36 -20.09 -1.63 -19.82
N GLN A 37 -19.02 -1.59 -19.05
CA GLN A 37 -18.79 -0.52 -18.09
C GLN A 37 -18.61 0.78 -18.89
N THR A 38 -19.59 1.65 -18.85
CA THR A 38 -19.49 3.02 -19.29
C THR A 38 -18.55 3.75 -18.33
N ILE A 39 -17.41 4.25 -18.86
CA ILE A 39 -16.51 5.14 -18.15
C ILE A 39 -17.36 6.35 -17.69
N PRO A 40 -17.38 6.68 -16.39
CA PRO A 40 -18.03 7.90 -15.96
C PRO A 40 -17.43 9.08 -16.69
N SER A 41 -18.28 9.98 -17.19
CA SER A 41 -17.87 11.25 -17.77
C SER A 41 -16.92 11.95 -16.80
N THR A 42 -15.75 12.34 -17.27
CA THR A 42 -14.76 13.13 -16.53
C THR A 42 -15.46 14.20 -15.70
N ALA A 43 -15.23 14.16 -14.37
CA ALA A 43 -15.72 15.20 -13.48
C ALA A 43 -15.32 16.58 -14.04
N GLU A 44 -16.25 17.51 -14.06
CA GLU A 44 -15.96 18.90 -14.42
C GLU A 44 -14.80 19.39 -13.55
N PRO A 45 -13.82 20.12 -14.13
CA PRO A 45 -12.74 20.70 -13.35
C PRO A 45 -13.34 21.57 -12.25
N THR A 46 -13.11 21.20 -11.00
CA THR A 46 -13.44 22.01 -9.83
C THR A 46 -12.85 23.39 -10.03
N GLN A 47 -13.62 24.44 -9.68
CA GLN A 47 -13.15 25.82 -9.72
C GLN A 47 -11.77 25.94 -9.04
N PRO A 48 -10.82 26.71 -9.59
CA PRO A 48 -9.50 26.81 -9.00
C PRO A 48 -9.64 27.30 -7.56
N SER A 49 -9.31 26.44 -6.62
CA SER A 49 -9.12 26.82 -5.23
C SER A 49 -7.93 27.78 -5.21
N GLY A 50 -7.88 28.68 -4.26
CA GLY A 50 -6.71 29.56 -4.11
C GLY A 50 -5.47 28.84 -3.56
N TYR A 51 -5.54 27.52 -3.38
CA TYR A 51 -4.42 26.71 -2.88
C TYR A 51 -3.38 26.48 -3.96
N VAL A 52 -2.11 26.76 -3.61
CA VAL A 52 -0.94 26.50 -4.47
C VAL A 52 -0.10 25.43 -3.77
N PRO A 53 0.04 24.22 -4.36
CA PRO A 53 0.89 23.18 -3.79
C PRO A 53 2.34 23.67 -3.60
N LEU A 54 2.95 23.32 -2.46
CA LEU A 54 4.35 23.61 -2.16
C LEU A 54 5.27 22.58 -2.82
N ASN A 55 4.79 21.35 -2.99
CA ASN A 55 5.52 20.23 -3.57
C ASN A 55 4.73 19.62 -4.72
N ALA A 56 5.41 19.30 -5.82
CA ALA A 56 4.77 18.70 -6.98
C ALA A 56 4.58 17.20 -6.79
N LEU A 57 3.33 16.74 -6.89
CA LEU A 57 2.99 15.33 -7.08
C LEU A 57 3.33 14.89 -8.50
N SER A 58 3.57 13.58 -8.68
CA SER A 58 3.73 12.95 -10.00
C SER A 58 2.48 13.15 -10.87
N ASN A 59 1.28 13.10 -10.27
CA ASN A 59 0.03 13.45 -10.94
C ASN A 59 -0.24 14.97 -10.88
N PRO A 60 -0.11 15.70 -12.01
CA PRO A 60 -0.35 17.16 -12.02
C PRO A 60 -1.82 17.53 -11.81
N ASN A 61 -2.75 16.57 -11.92
CA ASN A 61 -4.18 16.77 -11.74
C ASN A 61 -4.66 16.34 -10.34
N ALA A 62 -3.74 16.10 -9.39
CA ALA A 62 -4.10 15.69 -8.03
C ALA A 62 -5.09 16.67 -7.39
N THR A 63 -6.03 16.13 -6.60
CA THR A 63 -7.00 16.97 -5.89
C THR A 63 -6.29 17.89 -4.89
N GLU A 64 -6.90 19.01 -4.56
CA GLU A 64 -6.37 19.94 -3.55
C GLU A 64 -6.08 19.23 -2.24
N THR A 65 -7.01 18.40 -1.75
CA THR A 65 -6.85 17.65 -0.51
C THR A 65 -5.65 16.69 -0.59
N THR A 66 -5.47 16.02 -1.74
CA THR A 66 -4.29 15.16 -1.99
C THR A 66 -3.00 15.95 -1.95
N CYS A 67 -2.98 17.14 -2.56
CA CYS A 67 -1.82 18.04 -2.51
C CYS A 67 -1.52 18.50 -1.08
N LYS A 68 -2.54 18.88 -0.29
CA LYS A 68 -2.36 19.28 1.11
C LYS A 68 -1.76 18.15 1.95
N VAL A 69 -2.25 16.91 1.77
CA VAL A 69 -1.70 15.72 2.44
C VAL A 69 -0.24 15.53 2.04
N TYR A 70 0.08 15.61 0.75
CA TYR A 70 1.45 15.41 0.27
C TYR A 70 2.40 16.51 0.76
N ASP A 71 1.99 17.78 0.74
CA ASP A 71 2.78 18.89 1.29
C ASP A 71 3.06 18.68 2.79
N TYR A 72 2.06 18.22 3.53
CA TYR A 72 2.24 17.86 4.94
C TYR A 72 3.27 16.73 5.10
N LEU A 73 3.15 15.63 4.34
CA LEU A 73 4.10 14.52 4.37
C LEU A 73 5.53 14.97 4.07
N CYS A 74 5.72 15.84 3.07
CA CYS A 74 7.03 16.41 2.75
C CYS A 74 7.62 17.23 3.91
N SER A 75 6.79 17.96 4.65
CA SER A 75 7.21 18.81 5.77
C SER A 75 7.75 18.03 6.98
N LEU A 76 7.44 16.73 7.06
CA LEU A 76 7.86 15.87 8.17
C LEU A 76 9.32 15.45 8.10
N THR A 77 9.95 15.50 6.91
CA THR A 77 11.31 14.99 6.72
C THR A 77 12.30 15.65 7.69
N GLY A 78 12.88 14.84 8.58
CA GLY A 78 13.84 15.29 9.59
C GLY A 78 13.25 16.04 10.78
N ASN A 79 11.93 16.26 10.81
CA ASN A 79 11.25 16.97 11.89
C ASN A 79 10.39 16.06 12.75
N HIS A 80 9.56 15.22 12.14
CA HIS A 80 8.62 14.31 12.80
C HIS A 80 8.46 13.03 11.99
N CYS A 81 7.84 12.02 12.60
CA CYS A 81 7.49 10.76 11.96
C CYS A 81 6.04 10.39 12.29
N LEU A 82 5.24 10.01 11.30
CA LEU A 82 3.89 9.51 11.56
C LEU A 82 3.93 8.07 12.07
N SER A 83 3.10 7.78 13.04
CA SER A 83 2.83 6.41 13.45
C SER A 83 1.90 5.73 12.45
N GLY A 84 2.18 4.47 12.12
CA GLY A 84 1.36 3.66 11.24
C GLY A 84 1.15 2.25 11.78
N GLN A 85 -0.02 1.67 11.47
CA GLN A 85 -0.36 0.30 11.81
C GLN A 85 -1.12 -0.37 10.67
N GLN A 86 -0.61 -1.53 10.21
CA GLN A 86 -1.32 -2.39 9.27
C GLN A 86 -2.42 -3.15 9.99
N GLU A 87 -3.63 -3.16 9.43
CA GLU A 87 -4.74 -3.97 9.94
C GLU A 87 -4.67 -5.42 9.48
N SER A 88 -5.30 -6.31 10.27
CA SER A 88 -5.78 -7.61 9.83
C SER A 88 -7.29 -7.69 10.02
N THR A 89 -7.97 -8.53 9.24
CA THR A 89 -9.43 -8.69 9.34
C THR A 89 -9.85 -10.04 9.93
N TRP A 90 -8.89 -10.95 10.14
CA TRP A 90 -9.12 -12.32 10.58
C TRP A 90 -8.88 -12.57 12.06
N MET A 91 -8.44 -11.55 12.82
CA MET A 91 -8.21 -11.66 14.28
C MET A 91 -9.48 -11.33 15.09
N GLY A 92 -10.66 -11.60 14.54
CA GLY A 92 -11.96 -11.39 15.18
C GLY A 92 -12.50 -9.95 15.10
N SER A 93 -11.69 -8.99 14.72
CA SER A 93 -12.07 -7.60 14.48
C SER A 93 -11.10 -6.94 13.52
N ALA A 94 -11.59 -6.10 12.62
CA ALA A 94 -10.74 -5.27 11.77
C ALA A 94 -10.00 -4.16 12.56
N ASP A 95 -10.41 -3.90 13.80
CA ASP A 95 -9.76 -2.96 14.71
C ASP A 95 -8.85 -3.67 15.73
N TYR A 96 -8.48 -4.94 15.51
CA TYR A 96 -7.67 -5.72 16.46
C TYR A 96 -6.36 -5.00 16.79
N GLU A 97 -5.57 -4.64 15.81
CA GLU A 97 -4.29 -3.97 16.00
C GLU A 97 -4.47 -2.53 16.51
N MET A 98 -5.49 -1.83 16.02
CA MET A 98 -5.82 -0.47 16.49
C MET A 98 -6.16 -0.47 17.98
N ASN A 99 -6.86 -1.50 18.47
CA ASN A 99 -7.19 -1.66 19.88
C ASN A 99 -5.94 -1.95 20.72
N ILE A 100 -5.01 -2.79 20.25
CA ILE A 100 -3.73 -3.04 20.94
C ILE A 100 -2.95 -1.75 21.10
N VAL A 101 -2.80 -0.97 20.03
CA VAL A 101 -2.12 0.33 20.08
C VAL A 101 -2.82 1.26 21.07
N ARG A 102 -4.14 1.42 20.95
CA ARG A 102 -4.91 2.30 21.85
C ARG A 102 -4.79 1.87 23.32
N ASP A 103 -4.91 0.57 23.59
CA ASP A 103 -4.89 0.06 24.97
C ASP A 103 -3.51 0.20 25.62
N ALA A 104 -2.43 0.13 24.83
CA ALA A 104 -1.06 0.32 25.32
C ALA A 104 -0.66 1.80 25.44
N THR A 105 -1.18 2.68 24.59
CA THR A 105 -0.65 4.05 24.42
C THR A 105 -1.63 5.16 24.79
N GLY A 106 -2.93 4.86 24.79
CA GLY A 106 -4.01 5.84 24.88
C GLY A 106 -4.28 6.58 23.55
N LYS A 107 -3.53 6.28 22.48
CA LYS A 107 -3.58 6.97 21.18
C LYS A 107 -3.89 5.98 20.04
N LEU A 108 -4.20 6.51 18.88
CA LEU A 108 -4.38 5.73 17.65
C LEU A 108 -3.32 6.14 16.61
N PRO A 109 -2.87 5.22 15.73
CA PRO A 109 -1.88 5.54 14.71
C PRO A 109 -2.40 6.61 13.75
N ALA A 110 -1.52 7.48 13.26
CA ALA A 110 -1.86 8.48 12.26
C ALA A 110 -2.29 7.82 10.93
N ILE A 111 -1.60 6.75 10.53
CA ILE A 111 -1.86 6.03 9.28
C ILE A 111 -2.43 4.64 9.59
N ARG A 112 -3.56 4.31 8.96
CA ARG A 112 -4.09 2.94 8.91
C ARG A 112 -3.67 2.29 7.61
N GLY A 113 -2.98 1.14 7.69
CA GLY A 113 -2.63 0.31 6.56
C GLY A 113 -3.76 -0.68 6.25
N LEU A 114 -4.16 -0.73 4.98
CA LEU A 114 -5.22 -1.59 4.46
C LEU A 114 -4.72 -2.38 3.26
N ASP A 115 -5.43 -3.46 2.92
CA ASP A 115 -5.07 -4.34 1.81
C ASP A 115 -6.32 -4.79 1.06
N TYR A 116 -6.33 -4.63 -0.25
CA TYR A 116 -7.40 -5.13 -1.12
C TYR A 116 -7.35 -6.66 -1.35
N MET A 117 -6.54 -7.39 -0.57
CA MET A 117 -6.50 -8.84 -0.70
C MET A 117 -7.88 -9.48 -0.56
N ASN A 118 -8.05 -10.64 -1.16
CA ASN A 118 -9.30 -11.41 -1.20
C ASN A 118 -10.47 -10.64 -1.85
N ASP A 119 -10.16 -9.65 -2.70
CA ASP A 119 -11.15 -8.78 -3.38
C ASP A 119 -12.12 -8.08 -2.40
N ASP A 120 -11.71 -7.84 -1.13
CA ASP A 120 -12.51 -7.11 -0.13
C ASP A 120 -12.50 -5.60 -0.37
N PHE A 121 -12.72 -5.17 -1.61
CA PHE A 121 -12.70 -3.76 -1.99
C PHE A 121 -13.70 -2.93 -1.19
N ALA A 122 -14.93 -3.40 -1.06
CA ALA A 122 -15.99 -2.67 -0.36
C ALA A 122 -15.72 -2.55 1.14
N GLY A 123 -15.24 -3.62 1.80
CA GLY A 123 -14.92 -3.58 3.21
C GLY A 123 -13.72 -2.68 3.51
N VAL A 124 -12.69 -2.73 2.66
CA VAL A 124 -11.52 -1.84 2.75
C VAL A 124 -11.95 -0.38 2.58
N ASN A 125 -12.75 -0.08 1.54
CA ASN A 125 -13.22 1.28 1.29
C ASN A 125 -14.04 1.83 2.45
N GLN A 126 -14.93 1.02 3.03
CA GLN A 126 -15.70 1.43 4.21
C GLN A 126 -14.80 1.81 5.40
N ARG A 127 -13.75 1.01 5.65
CA ARG A 127 -12.79 1.26 6.74
C ARG A 127 -11.91 2.47 6.43
N ALA A 128 -11.48 2.64 5.18
CA ALA A 128 -10.70 3.80 4.72
C ALA A 128 -11.47 5.11 4.89
N ILE A 129 -12.72 5.16 4.40
CA ILE A 129 -13.61 6.34 4.54
C ILE A 129 -13.86 6.67 6.01
N LYS A 130 -14.13 5.64 6.83
CA LYS A 130 -14.33 5.84 8.26
C LYS A 130 -13.10 6.45 8.93
N TRP A 131 -11.90 5.88 8.64
CA TRP A 131 -10.64 6.34 9.25
C TRP A 131 -10.31 7.77 8.84
N TRP A 132 -10.48 8.11 7.56
CA TRP A 132 -10.31 9.46 7.04
C TRP A 132 -11.26 10.46 7.70
N ASN A 133 -12.54 10.14 7.80
CA ASN A 133 -13.55 10.99 8.43
C ASN A 133 -13.31 11.19 9.94
N GLU A 134 -12.55 10.29 10.58
CA GLU A 134 -12.10 10.39 11.96
C GLU A 134 -10.75 11.11 12.10
N GLY A 135 -10.24 11.72 11.03
CA GLY A 135 -9.03 12.53 11.00
C GLY A 135 -7.73 11.76 10.74
N GLY A 136 -7.78 10.49 10.36
CA GLY A 136 -6.59 9.67 10.07
C GLY A 136 -6.24 9.62 8.59
N LEU A 137 -5.01 9.28 8.25
CA LEU A 137 -4.56 8.99 6.89
C LEU A 137 -4.69 7.49 6.58
N VAL A 138 -4.84 7.14 5.31
CA VAL A 138 -4.93 5.75 4.88
C VAL A 138 -3.86 5.41 3.86
N THR A 139 -3.25 4.23 4.01
CA THR A 139 -2.43 3.63 2.96
C THR A 139 -3.03 2.30 2.55
N ILE A 140 -3.06 2.05 1.25
CA ILE A 140 -3.63 0.83 0.69
C ILE A 140 -2.60 0.14 -0.17
N MET A 141 -2.48 -1.18 -0.01
CA MET A 141 -1.74 -2.07 -0.89
C MET A 141 -2.69 -3.13 -1.47
N TRP A 142 -2.17 -4.01 -2.30
CA TRP A 142 -2.97 -5.06 -2.91
C TRP A 142 -2.17 -6.34 -3.12
N HIS A 143 -2.33 -7.30 -2.20
CA HIS A 143 -1.91 -8.67 -2.46
C HIS A 143 -2.92 -9.33 -3.39
N THR A 144 -2.46 -9.79 -4.53
CA THR A 144 -3.30 -10.43 -5.55
C THR A 144 -2.46 -11.36 -6.42
N GLY A 145 -3.07 -12.38 -7.01
CA GLY A 145 -2.44 -13.21 -8.04
C GLY A 145 -2.20 -12.45 -9.35
N CYS A 146 -1.46 -13.04 -10.27
CA CYS A 146 -1.10 -12.41 -11.55
C CYS A 146 -2.28 -12.23 -12.53
N THR A 147 -3.41 -12.84 -12.22
CA THR A 147 -4.70 -12.63 -12.89
C THR A 147 -5.60 -11.65 -12.14
N PHE A 148 -5.03 -10.98 -11.13
CA PHE A 148 -5.77 -10.14 -10.19
C PHE A 148 -6.93 -10.92 -9.51
N SER A 149 -6.66 -12.17 -9.14
CA SER A 149 -7.48 -12.97 -8.24
C SER A 149 -7.27 -12.50 -6.79
N GLY A 150 -8.26 -12.66 -5.94
CA GLY A 150 -8.22 -12.13 -4.57
C GLY A 150 -7.36 -12.88 -3.56
N GLU A 151 -6.71 -13.98 -3.92
CA GLU A 151 -5.99 -14.84 -2.97
C GLU A 151 -4.59 -14.29 -2.66
N TRP A 152 -4.27 -14.07 -1.37
CA TRP A 152 -2.93 -13.64 -0.92
C TRP A 152 -1.83 -14.63 -1.34
N ALA A 153 -2.11 -15.92 -1.24
CA ALA A 153 -1.13 -16.96 -1.56
C ALA A 153 -0.73 -16.94 -3.03
N ASP A 154 -1.62 -16.50 -3.93
CA ASP A 154 -1.35 -16.41 -5.37
C ASP A 154 -0.31 -15.34 -5.68
N ALA A 155 -0.20 -14.30 -4.85
CA ALA A 155 0.85 -13.29 -4.99
C ALA A 155 2.26 -13.92 -4.94
N LEU A 156 2.45 -14.96 -4.13
CA LEU A 156 3.71 -15.70 -4.01
C LEU A 156 3.82 -16.82 -5.05
N ALA A 157 2.72 -17.55 -5.30
CA ALA A 157 2.72 -18.76 -6.12
C ALA A 157 2.78 -18.47 -7.62
N ASP A 158 2.09 -17.42 -8.06
CA ASP A 158 1.92 -17.10 -9.46
C ASP A 158 3.22 -16.63 -10.14
N GLU A 159 3.24 -16.84 -11.45
CA GLU A 159 4.29 -16.34 -12.34
C GLU A 159 3.71 -16.00 -13.72
N ILE A 160 4.11 -14.86 -14.27
CA ILE A 160 3.83 -14.51 -15.66
C ILE A 160 4.96 -15.04 -16.52
N THR A 161 4.64 -15.98 -17.41
CA THR A 161 5.62 -16.64 -18.28
C THR A 161 5.88 -15.88 -19.57
N ASP A 162 4.93 -15.06 -20.02
CA ASP A 162 5.03 -14.24 -21.23
C ASP A 162 4.72 -12.77 -20.92
N TRP A 163 5.71 -12.07 -20.39
CA TRP A 163 5.61 -10.65 -20.11
C TRP A 163 5.45 -9.78 -21.34
N ASP A 164 6.00 -10.21 -22.48
CA ASP A 164 5.87 -9.45 -23.74
C ASP A 164 4.41 -9.44 -24.19
N ALA A 165 3.71 -10.59 -24.09
CA ALA A 165 2.28 -10.64 -24.40
C ALA A 165 1.45 -9.76 -23.44
N VAL A 166 1.75 -9.81 -22.13
CA VAL A 166 1.03 -9.01 -21.11
C VAL A 166 1.26 -7.50 -21.29
N LEU A 167 2.46 -7.09 -21.63
CA LEU A 167 2.83 -5.67 -21.75
C LEU A 167 2.61 -5.08 -23.13
N THR A 168 2.26 -5.91 -24.16
CA THR A 168 2.00 -5.44 -25.51
C THR A 168 0.52 -5.12 -25.70
N GLU A 169 0.22 -3.84 -25.94
CA GLU A 169 -1.15 -3.37 -26.19
C GLU A 169 -1.81 -4.13 -27.35
N GLY A 170 -3.07 -4.51 -27.15
CA GLY A 170 -3.90 -5.16 -28.17
C GLY A 170 -3.90 -6.68 -28.13
N THR A 171 -2.96 -7.34 -27.42
CA THR A 171 -2.98 -8.80 -27.19
C THR A 171 -4.17 -9.22 -26.34
N ALA A 172 -4.52 -10.48 -26.35
CA ALA A 172 -5.57 -11.00 -25.49
C ALA A 172 -5.12 -10.98 -24.00
N GLU A 173 -3.85 -11.29 -23.76
CA GLU A 173 -3.21 -11.29 -22.46
C GLU A 173 -3.19 -9.89 -21.86
N HIS A 174 -2.81 -8.87 -22.61
CA HIS A 174 -2.84 -7.47 -22.18
C HIS A 174 -4.25 -7.03 -21.80
N LYS A 175 -5.26 -7.34 -22.64
CA LYS A 175 -6.65 -6.97 -22.36
C LYS A 175 -7.16 -7.62 -21.08
N ALA A 176 -6.86 -8.90 -20.86
CA ALA A 176 -7.24 -9.60 -19.64
C ALA A 176 -6.53 -9.01 -18.41
N PHE A 177 -5.24 -8.68 -18.54
CA PHE A 177 -4.44 -8.09 -17.46
C PHE A 177 -4.96 -6.70 -17.06
N ILE A 178 -5.25 -5.83 -18.02
CA ILE A 178 -5.85 -4.52 -17.78
C ILE A 178 -7.22 -4.65 -17.12
N ALA A 179 -8.08 -5.56 -17.59
CA ALA A 179 -9.40 -5.76 -16.99
C ALA A 179 -9.31 -6.24 -15.53
N GLY A 180 -8.31 -7.07 -15.21
CA GLY A 180 -8.03 -7.46 -13.83
C GLY A 180 -7.57 -6.29 -12.97
N MET A 181 -6.61 -5.52 -13.48
CA MET A 181 -6.05 -4.35 -12.80
C MET A 181 -7.11 -3.26 -12.53
N ASP A 182 -8.08 -3.11 -13.44
CA ASP A 182 -9.17 -2.14 -13.31
C ASP A 182 -10.09 -2.40 -12.10
N LYS A 183 -10.09 -3.60 -11.52
CA LYS A 183 -10.88 -3.87 -10.29
C LYS A 183 -10.52 -2.92 -9.15
N ALA A 184 -9.21 -2.75 -8.90
CA ALA A 184 -8.76 -1.81 -7.88
C ALA A 184 -8.98 -0.36 -8.29
N ALA A 185 -8.89 -0.03 -9.59
CA ALA A 185 -9.19 1.33 -10.07
C ALA A 185 -10.64 1.74 -9.78
N VAL A 186 -11.61 0.83 -9.96
CA VAL A 186 -13.02 1.08 -9.59
C VAL A 186 -13.17 1.35 -8.08
N ALA A 187 -12.52 0.56 -7.24
CA ALA A 187 -12.56 0.77 -5.80
C ALA A 187 -11.90 2.09 -5.37
N LEU A 188 -10.76 2.43 -5.98
CA LEU A 188 -10.06 3.70 -5.71
C LEU A 188 -10.86 4.92 -6.19
N LEU A 189 -11.67 4.77 -7.25
CA LEU A 189 -12.59 5.82 -7.71
C LEU A 189 -13.69 6.10 -6.68
N GLU A 190 -14.22 5.08 -6.00
CA GLU A 190 -15.17 5.27 -4.90
C GLU A 190 -14.56 6.09 -3.75
N LEU A 191 -13.26 5.86 -3.44
CA LEU A 191 -12.53 6.65 -2.45
C LEU A 191 -12.31 8.09 -2.91
N GLN A 192 -12.03 8.30 -4.19
CA GLN A 192 -11.94 9.64 -4.77
C GLN A 192 -13.28 10.39 -4.66
N GLU A 193 -14.39 9.73 -5.00
CA GLU A 193 -15.75 10.30 -4.86
C GLU A 193 -16.10 10.63 -3.41
N ALA A 194 -15.57 9.86 -2.46
CA ALA A 194 -15.68 10.13 -1.02
C ALA A 194 -14.71 11.20 -0.50
N GLY A 195 -13.85 11.78 -1.36
CA GLY A 195 -12.86 12.79 -0.99
C GLY A 195 -11.69 12.27 -0.15
N VAL A 196 -11.37 10.99 -0.25
CA VAL A 196 -10.29 10.34 0.53
C VAL A 196 -9.00 10.32 -0.27
N PRO A 197 -7.93 11.04 0.13
CA PRO A 197 -6.59 10.83 -0.41
C PRO A 197 -6.06 9.46 0.01
N VAL A 198 -5.45 8.73 -0.90
CA VAL A 198 -4.93 7.39 -0.67
C VAL A 198 -3.41 7.38 -0.89
N ILE A 199 -2.67 7.01 0.15
CA ILE A 199 -1.25 6.66 0.03
C ILE A 199 -1.20 5.27 -0.60
N TRP A 200 -1.10 5.23 -1.94
CA TRP A 200 -1.20 4.00 -2.75
C TRP A 200 0.15 3.30 -2.84
N ARG A 201 0.22 2.05 -2.37
CA ARG A 201 1.43 1.26 -2.21
C ARG A 201 1.34 -0.09 -2.93
N PRO A 202 1.14 -0.08 -4.28
CA PRO A 202 1.01 -1.30 -5.05
C PRO A 202 2.35 -2.02 -5.23
N PHE A 203 2.30 -3.31 -5.56
CA PHE A 203 3.46 -4.10 -5.95
C PHE A 203 4.65 -4.00 -4.99
N HIS A 204 4.38 -3.92 -3.68
CA HIS A 204 5.42 -3.77 -2.67
C HIS A 204 6.44 -4.92 -2.69
N GLU A 205 7.63 -4.66 -2.14
CA GLU A 205 8.72 -5.63 -2.04
C GLU A 205 9.15 -6.27 -3.39
N PHE A 206 8.94 -5.57 -4.48
CA PHE A 206 9.17 -6.05 -5.86
C PHE A 206 10.62 -6.49 -6.11
N ASP A 207 11.59 -5.85 -5.48
CA ASP A 207 13.02 -6.10 -5.64
C ASP A 207 13.48 -7.36 -4.87
N GLY A 208 12.65 -7.87 -3.93
CA GLY A 208 12.81 -9.15 -3.27
C GLY A 208 12.50 -10.36 -4.17
N ARG A 209 11.70 -10.16 -5.23
CA ARG A 209 11.37 -11.12 -6.27
C ARG A 209 10.63 -12.38 -5.79
N TRP A 210 10.00 -12.34 -4.63
CA TRP A 210 9.14 -13.45 -4.16
C TRP A 210 7.71 -13.32 -4.64
N PHE A 211 7.20 -12.11 -4.85
CA PHE A 211 5.90 -11.87 -5.47
C PHE A 211 6.01 -11.88 -7.00
N TRP A 212 4.92 -12.28 -7.69
CA TRP A 212 4.89 -12.39 -9.15
C TRP A 212 5.31 -11.10 -9.86
N TRP A 213 4.95 -9.93 -9.33
CA TRP A 213 5.28 -8.62 -9.92
C TRP A 213 6.77 -8.27 -9.91
N GLY A 214 7.57 -8.95 -9.07
CA GLY A 214 9.02 -8.80 -9.04
C GLY A 214 9.78 -9.90 -9.80
N LYS A 215 9.15 -11.04 -10.12
CA LYS A 215 9.82 -12.20 -10.72
C LYS A 215 10.38 -11.92 -12.11
N GLY A 216 9.73 -11.05 -12.88
CA GLY A 216 10.18 -10.64 -14.22
C GLY A 216 11.47 -9.79 -14.25
N GLY A 217 11.94 -9.32 -13.08
CA GLY A 217 13.12 -8.47 -12.97
C GLY A 217 12.83 -6.99 -13.14
N SER A 218 13.88 -6.16 -12.97
CA SER A 218 13.74 -4.70 -12.87
C SER A 218 13.12 -4.04 -14.10
N ASP A 219 13.56 -4.43 -15.30
CA ASP A 219 13.10 -3.77 -16.52
C ASP A 219 11.61 -4.05 -16.80
N THR A 220 11.16 -5.26 -16.44
CA THR A 220 9.75 -5.67 -16.53
C THR A 220 8.92 -4.95 -15.47
N PHE A 221 9.42 -4.89 -14.22
CA PHE A 221 8.75 -4.20 -13.15
C PHE A 221 8.53 -2.70 -13.44
N VAL A 222 9.54 -2.02 -13.98
CA VAL A 222 9.42 -0.60 -14.37
C VAL A 222 8.28 -0.40 -15.37
N LYS A 223 8.18 -1.26 -16.39
CA LYS A 223 7.08 -1.21 -17.36
C LYS A 223 5.73 -1.51 -16.72
N LEU A 224 5.67 -2.50 -15.83
CA LEU A 224 4.45 -2.84 -15.08
C LEU A 224 3.98 -1.67 -14.22
N TRP A 225 4.90 -1.04 -13.50
CA TRP A 225 4.59 0.14 -12.67
C TRP A 225 4.05 1.29 -13.50
N GLN A 226 4.76 1.64 -14.59
CA GLN A 226 4.35 2.70 -15.51
C GLN A 226 2.99 2.41 -16.14
N LEU A 227 2.72 1.15 -16.51
CA LEU A 227 1.42 0.71 -17.04
C LEU A 227 0.29 0.95 -16.04
N MET A 228 0.48 0.57 -14.76
CA MET A 228 -0.52 0.83 -13.71
C MET A 228 -0.70 2.33 -13.46
N TYR A 229 0.40 3.06 -13.36
CA TYR A 229 0.35 4.52 -13.18
C TYR A 229 -0.43 5.20 -14.29
N ASP A 230 -0.09 4.94 -15.55
CA ASP A 230 -0.77 5.53 -16.70
C ASP A 230 -2.24 5.12 -16.77
N ARG A 231 -2.53 3.85 -16.45
CA ARG A 231 -3.90 3.36 -16.40
C ARG A 231 -4.74 4.05 -15.35
N TYR A 232 -4.22 4.18 -14.13
CA TYR A 232 -4.96 4.77 -13.00
C TYR A 232 -5.04 6.29 -13.10
N THR A 233 -3.92 6.95 -13.38
CA THR A 233 -3.83 8.41 -13.43
C THR A 233 -4.44 8.98 -14.70
N ASN A 234 -4.05 8.47 -15.88
CA ASN A 234 -4.41 9.09 -17.15
C ASN A 234 -5.71 8.53 -17.75
N HIS A 235 -6.01 7.24 -17.57
CA HIS A 235 -7.22 6.63 -18.13
C HIS A 235 -8.41 6.72 -17.17
N TRP A 236 -8.23 6.34 -15.88
CA TRP A 236 -9.29 6.40 -14.87
C TRP A 236 -9.44 7.78 -14.22
N GLY A 237 -8.45 8.65 -14.34
CA GLY A 237 -8.46 9.98 -13.73
C GLY A 237 -8.45 9.94 -12.19
N LEU A 238 -7.75 8.97 -11.61
CA LEU A 238 -7.60 8.87 -10.16
C LEU A 238 -6.64 9.96 -9.68
N ASN A 239 -7.21 11.05 -9.18
CA ASN A 239 -6.50 12.25 -8.75
C ASN A 239 -6.31 12.33 -7.22
N ASN A 240 -6.70 11.28 -6.51
CA ASN A 240 -6.60 11.17 -5.06
C ASN A 240 -5.44 10.28 -4.59
N LEU A 241 -4.55 9.84 -5.49
CA LEU A 241 -3.46 8.92 -5.17
C LEU A 241 -2.16 9.65 -4.92
N ILE A 242 -1.46 9.24 -3.85
CA ILE A 242 -0.04 9.54 -3.58
C ILE A 242 0.73 8.24 -3.78
N TRP A 243 1.55 8.17 -4.81
CA TRP A 243 2.21 6.95 -5.25
C TRP A 243 3.47 6.65 -4.43
N VAL A 244 3.47 5.54 -3.73
CA VAL A 244 4.61 5.06 -2.93
C VAL A 244 5.30 3.90 -3.63
N LEU A 245 6.58 4.04 -3.93
CA LEU A 245 7.43 2.97 -4.47
C LEU A 245 8.07 2.19 -3.31
N PRO A 246 7.58 0.97 -2.98
CA PRO A 246 7.88 0.30 -1.72
C PRO A 246 8.89 -0.85 -1.91
N TYR A 247 10.20 -0.55 -1.78
CA TYR A 247 11.29 -1.53 -1.81
C TYR A 247 11.25 -2.48 -0.62
N SER A 248 11.78 -3.69 -0.81
CA SER A 248 12.15 -4.57 0.30
C SER A 248 13.51 -4.20 0.88
N GLY A 249 13.75 -4.52 2.14
CA GLY A 249 15.06 -4.37 2.77
C GLY A 249 16.13 -5.32 2.24
N ASN A 250 15.73 -6.32 1.44
CA ASN A 250 16.59 -7.42 1.00
C ASN A 250 17.10 -7.29 -0.44
N GLY A 251 16.57 -6.33 -1.20
CA GLY A 251 16.93 -6.13 -2.59
C GLY A 251 18.34 -5.58 -2.81
N VAL A 252 18.76 -5.66 -4.06
CA VAL A 252 20.02 -5.10 -4.55
C VAL A 252 19.80 -4.25 -5.79
N ALA A 253 20.72 -3.32 -6.07
CA ALA A 253 20.66 -2.47 -7.26
C ALA A 253 19.33 -1.70 -7.40
N TYR A 254 18.88 -1.07 -6.32
CA TYR A 254 17.62 -0.34 -6.20
C TYR A 254 17.34 0.61 -7.37
N SER A 255 18.34 1.34 -7.85
CA SER A 255 18.20 2.27 -8.96
C SER A 255 17.72 1.64 -10.28
N ARG A 256 17.90 0.32 -10.45
CA ARG A 256 17.41 -0.38 -11.64
C ARG A 256 15.88 -0.56 -11.64
N TRP A 257 15.27 -0.53 -10.47
CA TRP A 257 13.84 -0.71 -10.26
C TRP A 257 13.06 0.60 -10.22
N TYR A 258 13.78 1.73 -10.35
CA TYR A 258 13.19 3.04 -10.24
C TYR A 258 12.47 3.44 -11.54
N PRO A 259 11.14 3.72 -11.50
CA PRO A 259 10.36 3.98 -12.71
C PRO A 259 10.52 5.40 -13.27
N GLY A 260 11.13 6.31 -12.52
CA GLY A 260 11.26 7.73 -12.84
C GLY A 260 10.53 8.64 -11.84
N ASP A 261 10.99 9.88 -11.71
CA ASP A 261 10.44 10.87 -10.77
C ASP A 261 8.97 11.19 -11.08
N GLU A 262 8.58 11.07 -12.34
CA GLU A 262 7.24 11.33 -12.84
C GLU A 262 6.21 10.23 -12.52
N TYR A 263 6.66 9.08 -11.98
CA TYR A 263 5.82 7.91 -11.71
C TYR A 263 5.71 7.55 -10.22
N CYS A 264 6.28 8.31 -9.32
CA CYS A 264 6.14 8.10 -7.89
C CYS A 264 6.29 9.41 -7.11
N ASP A 265 5.73 9.44 -5.90
CA ASP A 265 5.75 10.61 -5.01
C ASP A 265 6.61 10.36 -3.78
N ILE A 266 6.63 9.15 -3.28
CA ILE A 266 7.35 8.73 -2.08
C ILE A 266 8.12 7.45 -2.40
N VAL A 267 9.32 7.32 -1.88
CA VAL A 267 10.09 6.07 -1.99
C VAL A 267 10.26 5.47 -0.60
N GLY A 268 9.95 4.20 -0.45
CA GLY A 268 10.02 3.52 0.84
C GLY A 268 10.83 2.23 0.80
N ALA A 269 11.11 1.71 1.99
CA ALA A 269 11.60 0.36 2.16
C ALA A 269 11.02 -0.24 3.42
N ASP A 270 11.17 -1.55 3.59
CA ASP A 270 10.74 -2.29 4.75
C ASP A 270 11.90 -3.05 5.41
N SER A 271 11.72 -3.44 6.65
CA SER A 271 12.60 -4.40 7.33
C SER A 271 11.95 -4.98 8.56
N TYR A 272 12.08 -6.29 8.70
CA TYR A 272 11.66 -7.03 9.89
C TYR A 272 12.81 -7.30 10.86
N GLY A 273 13.99 -6.72 10.62
CA GLY A 273 15.20 -6.89 11.44
C GLY A 273 15.30 -5.98 12.68
N GLY A 274 14.27 -5.17 12.93
CA GLY A 274 14.21 -4.21 14.04
C GLY A 274 15.02 -2.93 13.82
N GLY A 275 14.64 -1.85 14.53
CA GLY A 275 15.23 -0.52 14.41
C GLY A 275 14.89 0.21 13.11
N ALA A 276 15.31 1.46 12.99
CA ALA A 276 14.99 2.32 11.84
C ALA A 276 15.88 2.11 10.60
N GLN A 277 16.80 1.17 10.63
CA GLN A 277 17.63 0.74 9.49
C GLN A 277 18.32 1.92 8.74
N PRO A 278 19.26 2.69 9.34
CA PRO A 278 19.88 3.84 8.69
C PRO A 278 20.58 3.51 7.37
N SER A 279 21.19 2.32 7.26
CA SER A 279 21.81 1.87 6.02
C SER A 279 20.82 1.64 4.89
N LEU A 280 19.60 1.20 5.23
CA LEU A 280 18.51 1.02 4.29
C LEU A 280 17.94 2.38 3.84
N TYR A 281 17.77 3.30 4.78
CA TYR A 281 17.41 4.69 4.48
C TYR A 281 18.38 5.30 3.45
N GLN A 282 19.69 5.13 3.65
CA GLN A 282 20.70 5.64 2.72
C GLN A 282 20.60 5.00 1.33
N LYS A 283 20.29 3.71 1.24
CA LYS A 283 20.08 3.05 -0.07
C LYS A 283 18.89 3.66 -0.82
N VAL A 284 17.77 3.90 -0.13
CA VAL A 284 16.58 4.54 -0.70
C VAL A 284 16.89 5.99 -1.10
N ASN A 285 17.54 6.75 -0.23
CA ASN A 285 17.92 8.14 -0.48
C ASN A 285 18.85 8.31 -1.69
N VAL A 286 19.68 7.32 -2.00
CA VAL A 286 20.52 7.34 -3.21
C VAL A 286 19.68 7.17 -4.48
N VAL A 287 18.58 6.45 -4.42
CA VAL A 287 17.67 6.25 -5.58
C VAL A 287 17.00 7.55 -5.97
N CYS A 288 16.42 8.24 -5.00
CA CYS A 288 15.76 9.52 -5.22
C CYS A 288 15.97 10.42 -4.00
N ARG A 289 16.62 11.56 -4.19
CA ARG A 289 16.94 12.52 -3.12
C ARG A 289 15.91 13.65 -2.98
N THR A 290 15.02 13.75 -3.93
CA THR A 290 14.08 14.88 -4.06
C THR A 290 12.72 14.59 -3.47
N LYS A 291 12.46 13.32 -3.11
CA LYS A 291 11.17 12.86 -2.58
C LYS A 291 11.30 12.43 -1.13
N PRO A 292 10.22 12.52 -0.32
CA PRO A 292 10.23 12.02 1.04
C PRO A 292 10.36 10.48 1.06
N HIS A 293 10.83 9.94 2.19
CA HIS A 293 11.10 8.51 2.33
C HIS A 293 10.31 7.93 3.50
N CYS A 294 9.77 6.72 3.31
CA CYS A 294 8.98 6.04 4.32
C CYS A 294 9.52 4.65 4.70
N PHE A 295 9.31 4.28 5.94
CA PHE A 295 9.50 2.92 6.42
C PHE A 295 8.16 2.20 6.35
N HIS A 296 7.82 1.73 5.13
CA HIS A 296 6.46 1.36 4.78
C HIS A 296 5.96 0.09 5.47
N GLU A 297 6.87 -0.73 6.02
CA GLU A 297 6.56 -1.86 6.90
C GLU A 297 7.70 -2.12 7.88
N CYS A 298 7.36 -2.53 9.10
CA CYS A 298 8.33 -3.03 10.06
C CYS A 298 7.70 -4.06 11.01
N GLY A 299 8.54 -4.99 11.50
CA GLY A 299 8.11 -5.96 12.51
C GLY A 299 8.20 -5.38 13.92
N THR A 300 9.40 -4.88 14.29
CA THR A 300 9.65 -4.19 15.56
C THR A 300 9.74 -2.70 15.29
N ASN A 301 9.01 -1.91 16.06
CA ASN A 301 9.02 -0.46 15.94
C ASN A 301 10.40 0.12 16.22
N PRO A 302 10.85 1.12 15.46
CA PRO A 302 12.05 1.86 15.77
C PRO A 302 11.85 2.74 17.02
N THR A 303 12.93 3.08 17.72
CA THR A 303 12.92 4.13 18.75
C THR A 303 12.99 5.52 18.12
N VAL A 304 12.70 6.55 18.90
CA VAL A 304 12.80 7.95 18.45
C VAL A 304 14.22 8.29 18.01
N GLU A 305 15.23 7.89 18.76
CA GLU A 305 16.65 8.13 18.42
C GLU A 305 17.00 7.47 17.08
N GLN A 306 16.52 6.24 16.84
CA GLN A 306 16.76 5.54 15.60
C GLN A 306 16.08 6.24 14.41
N LEU A 307 14.87 6.81 14.60
CA LEU A 307 14.17 7.58 13.57
C LEU A 307 14.84 8.92 13.27
N GLN A 308 15.51 9.51 14.25
CA GLN A 308 16.33 10.72 14.02
C GLN A 308 17.58 10.42 13.18
N ASP A 309 18.15 9.23 13.30
CA ASP A 309 19.27 8.76 12.48
C ASP A 309 18.84 8.31 11.07
N ALA A 310 17.59 7.89 10.91
CA ALA A 310 16.98 7.51 9.64
C ALA A 310 15.61 8.20 9.53
N PRO A 311 15.55 9.43 8.99
CA PRO A 311 14.38 10.30 9.08
C PRO A 311 13.27 9.88 8.12
N TRP A 312 12.73 8.68 8.31
CA TRP A 312 11.53 8.22 7.65
C TRP A 312 10.33 9.08 8.05
N ILE A 313 9.51 9.49 7.08
CA ILE A 313 8.33 10.32 7.37
C ILE A 313 7.18 9.55 8.02
N TRP A 314 7.18 8.22 7.94
CA TRP A 314 6.37 7.33 8.78
C TRP A 314 7.05 5.98 8.94
N PHE A 315 6.70 5.25 10.01
CA PHE A 315 6.87 3.82 10.13
C PHE A 315 5.50 3.15 10.17
N MET A 316 5.40 1.88 9.73
CA MET A 316 4.17 1.12 9.84
C MET A 316 4.43 -0.28 10.37
N THR A 317 3.94 -0.54 11.58
CA THR A 317 4.03 -1.86 12.19
C THR A 317 3.15 -2.84 11.42
N TRP A 318 3.70 -4.02 11.12
CA TRP A 318 2.91 -5.08 10.51
C TRP A 318 1.88 -5.65 11.47
N HIS A 319 0.89 -6.37 10.93
CA HIS A 319 -0.26 -6.85 11.69
C HIS A 319 0.03 -8.05 12.60
N THR A 320 -0.97 -8.50 13.36
CA THR A 320 -1.00 -9.71 14.20
C THR A 320 0.12 -9.78 15.24
N THR A 321 0.95 -10.83 15.23
CA THR A 321 2.02 -11.06 16.21
C THR A 321 3.09 -9.97 16.21
N TYR A 322 3.26 -9.24 15.11
CA TYR A 322 4.22 -8.16 15.07
C TYR A 322 3.86 -7.04 16.04
N ILE A 323 2.59 -6.63 16.12
CA ILE A 323 2.21 -5.63 17.12
C ILE A 323 1.99 -6.23 18.51
N SER A 324 1.49 -7.49 18.60
CA SER A 324 1.12 -8.07 19.90
C SER A 324 2.26 -8.76 20.65
N GLU A 325 3.31 -9.23 19.94
CA GLU A 325 4.40 -10.03 20.51
C GLU A 325 5.79 -9.43 20.28
N SER A 326 5.99 -8.69 19.17
CA SER A 326 7.31 -8.13 18.83
C SER A 326 7.53 -6.71 19.36
N ASN A 327 6.50 -6.10 19.94
CA ASN A 327 6.54 -4.74 20.45
C ASN A 327 6.01 -4.71 21.90
N GLU A 328 6.91 -4.47 22.85
CA GLU A 328 6.55 -4.39 24.26
C GLU A 328 5.62 -3.19 24.52
N PRO A 329 4.53 -3.33 25.31
CA PRO A 329 3.54 -2.28 25.55
C PRO A 329 4.15 -0.98 26.10
N GLN A 330 5.18 -1.07 26.94
CA GLN A 330 5.85 0.10 27.48
C GLN A 330 6.63 0.85 26.39
N ALA A 331 7.40 0.14 25.55
CA ALA A 331 8.14 0.74 24.44
C ALA A 331 7.21 1.38 23.42
N LEU A 332 6.05 0.73 23.16
CA LEU A 332 5.01 1.27 22.30
C LEU A 332 4.43 2.57 22.88
N SER A 333 4.16 2.59 24.20
CA SER A 333 3.67 3.78 24.89
C SER A 333 4.69 4.93 24.86
N GLU A 334 5.97 4.66 25.10
CA GLU A 334 7.05 5.65 25.04
C GLU A 334 7.17 6.23 23.63
N LEU A 335 7.10 5.40 22.59
CA LEU A 335 7.18 5.83 21.21
C LEU A 335 5.99 6.73 20.81
N TYR A 336 4.74 6.27 21.04
CA TYR A 336 3.54 6.97 20.62
C TYR A 336 3.25 8.25 21.41
N ASN A 337 3.82 8.39 22.62
CA ASN A 337 3.69 9.60 23.45
C ASN A 337 4.91 10.55 23.34
N SER A 338 5.83 10.28 22.43
CA SER A 338 6.96 11.17 22.11
C SER A 338 6.50 12.35 21.26
N GLU A 339 7.05 13.54 21.51
CA GLU A 339 6.81 14.74 20.68
C GLU A 339 7.28 14.59 19.23
N TYR A 340 8.15 13.62 18.94
CA TYR A 340 8.64 13.34 17.59
C TYR A 340 7.65 12.53 16.73
N ILE A 341 6.76 11.79 17.39
CA ILE A 341 5.80 10.90 16.71
C ILE A 341 4.43 11.57 16.67
N ILE A 342 3.92 11.70 15.46
CA ILE A 342 2.55 12.20 15.22
C ILE A 342 1.58 11.03 15.24
N THR A 343 0.52 11.17 16.03
CA THR A 343 -0.60 10.23 16.11
C THR A 343 -1.85 10.83 15.49
N ARG A 344 -2.94 10.06 15.36
CA ARG A 344 -4.14 10.47 14.61
C ARG A 344 -4.76 11.79 15.12
N ASP A 345 -4.80 11.98 16.43
CA ASP A 345 -5.36 13.17 17.07
C ASP A 345 -4.48 14.42 16.94
N GLU A 346 -3.26 14.27 16.43
CA GLU A 346 -2.29 15.35 16.21
C GLU A 346 -2.19 15.76 14.73
N LEU A 347 -2.87 15.04 13.84
CA LEU A 347 -2.91 15.41 12.42
C LEU A 347 -3.70 16.72 12.20
N PRO A 348 -3.24 17.58 11.28
CA PRO A 348 -4.01 18.78 10.91
C PRO A 348 -5.29 18.39 10.16
N SER A 349 -6.27 19.30 10.13
CA SER A 349 -7.37 19.19 9.18
C SER A 349 -6.86 19.43 7.75
N PHE A 350 -7.24 18.59 6.83
CA PHE A 350 -6.92 18.72 5.40
C PHE A 350 -8.11 19.19 4.57
N LEU A 351 -9.27 19.38 5.23
CA LEU A 351 -10.54 19.73 4.59
C LEU A 351 -10.85 21.24 4.62
N ASP A 352 -10.06 22.00 5.39
CA ASP A 352 -10.24 23.44 5.58
C ASP A 352 -9.50 24.29 4.52
#